data_2a4ce5bd59fbb660a6fc10ba425bcc54
#
_entry.id   2a4ce5bd59fbb660a6fc10ba425bcc54
#
_cell.length_a   1.000
_cell.length_b   1.000
_cell.length_c   1.000
_cell.angle_alpha   90.00
_cell.angle_beta   90.00
_cell.angle_gamma   90.00
#
_symmetry.space_group_name_H-M   'P 1'
#
loop_
_entity.id
_entity.type
_entity.pdbx_description
1 polymer ?
#
loop_
_entity_poly.entity_id
_entity_poly.type
_entity_poly.pdbx_seq_one_letter_code
_entity_poly.pdbx_strand_id
1 'polypeptide(L)'
;MNTPVVASIGNDVLLDGRRAVIHTTQGWLAVADIHFGYELRRGKQGALPPPFGMPQIEETLLGLLADHLPRRLILVGDIMDGSGSAAETLALLATLQPHVPEIVCIIGNHDRVALRKQWPFVETHREDGYLFSHGHQFKAVEQQRTEADRVHINGHEHPAVRFSDGAGLRVKVPALVRERIRDSCERWLLPAFSPWAAGSPYKSPHIIEQWVCAPQRIWRHE
;
A
#
# COMPACT_ATOMS: atom_id res chain seq x y z
N MET A 1 15.66 6.10 -18.45
CA MET A 1 14.65 5.99 -17.38
C MET A 1 13.30 5.80 -18.06
N ASN A 2 12.55 4.77 -17.72
CA ASN A 2 11.19 4.60 -18.27
C ASN A 2 10.27 5.62 -17.62
N THR A 3 9.44 6.29 -18.41
CA THR A 3 8.42 7.21 -17.88
C THR A 3 7.47 6.44 -16.95
N PRO A 4 7.16 6.96 -15.73
CA PRO A 4 6.21 6.32 -14.84
C PRO A 4 4.85 6.11 -15.50
N VAL A 5 4.28 4.93 -15.32
CA VAL A 5 2.91 4.63 -15.80
C VAL A 5 1.95 5.06 -14.71
N VAL A 6 1.20 6.13 -14.95
CA VAL A 6 0.23 6.69 -14.01
C VAL A 6 -1.16 6.82 -14.62
N ALA A 7 -2.19 6.72 -13.79
CA ALA A 7 -3.58 6.99 -14.15
C ALA A 7 -4.19 8.00 -13.16
N SER A 8 -4.96 8.97 -13.66
CA SER A 8 -5.74 9.85 -12.80
C SER A 8 -6.96 9.10 -12.26
N ILE A 9 -7.12 9.07 -10.94
CA ILE A 9 -8.22 8.39 -10.23
C ILE A 9 -9.10 9.36 -9.44
N GLY A 10 -8.79 10.63 -9.49
CA GLY A 10 -9.53 11.71 -8.81
C GLY A 10 -8.87 13.06 -9.10
N ASN A 11 -9.44 14.13 -8.55
CA ASN A 11 -8.84 15.45 -8.63
C ASN A 11 -7.50 15.43 -7.88
N ASP A 12 -6.42 15.78 -8.60
CA ASP A 12 -5.05 15.81 -8.06
C ASP A 12 -4.54 14.46 -7.50
N VAL A 13 -5.24 13.33 -7.77
CA VAL A 13 -4.85 12.02 -7.30
C VAL A 13 -4.48 11.11 -8.45
N LEU A 14 -3.26 10.57 -8.39
CA LEU A 14 -2.70 9.64 -9.35
C LEU A 14 -2.53 8.26 -8.73
N LEU A 15 -2.75 7.22 -9.52
CA LEU A 15 -2.35 5.85 -9.24
C LEU A 15 -1.13 5.53 -10.10
N ASP A 16 -0.03 5.12 -9.48
CA ASP A 16 1.19 4.63 -10.16
C ASP A 16 1.13 3.10 -10.29
N GLY A 17 1.53 2.58 -11.45
CA GLY A 17 1.58 1.14 -11.73
C GLY A 17 2.44 0.33 -10.75
N ARG A 18 3.33 0.99 -10.02
CA ARG A 18 4.12 0.44 -8.91
C ARG A 18 3.31 0.34 -7.61
N ARG A 19 1.98 0.46 -7.66
CA ARG A 19 1.03 0.28 -6.54
C ARG A 19 1.09 1.39 -5.49
N ALA A 20 1.32 2.62 -5.92
CA ALA A 20 1.30 3.80 -5.07
C ALA A 20 0.18 4.74 -5.46
N VAL A 21 -0.42 5.41 -4.48
CA VAL A 21 -1.37 6.52 -4.69
C VAL A 21 -0.69 7.81 -4.30
N ILE A 22 -0.78 8.82 -5.16
CA ILE A 22 -0.11 10.11 -5.00
C ILE A 22 -1.14 11.23 -5.06
N HIS A 23 -1.11 12.15 -4.12
CA HIS A 23 -1.84 13.41 -4.21
C HIS A 23 -0.88 14.54 -4.55
N THR A 24 -0.98 15.05 -5.75
CA THR A 24 0.02 15.96 -6.32
C THR A 24 0.06 17.32 -5.63
N THR A 25 -1.08 17.89 -5.23
CA THR A 25 -1.17 19.21 -4.57
C THR A 25 -0.86 19.14 -3.07
N GLN A 26 -1.36 18.12 -2.35
CA GLN A 26 -1.04 17.94 -0.93
C GLN A 26 0.36 17.35 -0.73
N GLY A 27 0.93 16.74 -1.76
CA GLY A 27 2.30 16.24 -1.76
C GLY A 27 2.51 14.99 -0.90
N TRP A 28 1.50 14.11 -0.77
CA TRP A 28 1.68 12.80 -0.14
C TRP A 28 1.69 11.66 -1.16
N LEU A 29 2.45 10.62 -0.83
CA LEU A 29 2.50 9.35 -1.54
C LEU A 29 2.21 8.24 -0.54
N ALA A 30 1.25 7.36 -0.86
CA ALA A 30 0.83 6.26 0.00
C ALA A 30 1.04 4.90 -0.65
N VAL A 31 1.60 3.96 0.11
CA VAL A 31 1.71 2.53 -0.22
C VAL A 31 1.28 1.70 0.99
N ALA A 32 0.81 0.47 0.78
CA ALA A 32 0.34 -0.41 1.84
C ALA A 32 0.96 -1.80 1.73
N ASP A 33 1.01 -2.53 2.85
CA ASP A 33 1.32 -3.98 2.88
C ASP A 33 2.65 -4.30 2.20
N ILE A 34 3.71 -3.67 2.70
CA ILE A 34 5.09 -3.81 2.18
C ILE A 34 5.63 -5.19 2.52
N HIS A 35 5.32 -5.72 3.71
CA HIS A 35 5.78 -7.02 4.22
C HIS A 35 7.29 -7.23 4.05
N PHE A 36 8.09 -6.20 4.38
CA PHE A 36 9.55 -6.27 4.26
C PHE A 36 10.11 -7.36 5.16
N GLY A 37 11.00 -8.18 4.60
CA GLY A 37 11.57 -9.34 5.30
C GLY A 37 10.73 -10.62 5.21
N TYR A 38 9.78 -10.70 4.29
CA TYR A 38 9.01 -11.94 4.02
C TYR A 38 9.95 -13.14 3.78
N GLU A 39 10.99 -12.98 2.95
CA GLU A 39 11.96 -14.01 2.62
C GLU A 39 12.71 -14.50 3.87
N LEU A 40 13.07 -13.59 4.77
CA LEU A 40 13.77 -13.92 6.01
C LEU A 40 12.90 -14.77 6.92
N ARG A 41 11.64 -14.39 7.07
CA ARG A 41 10.68 -15.18 7.87
C ARG A 41 10.44 -16.57 7.26
N ARG A 42 10.26 -16.65 5.96
CA ARG A 42 10.05 -17.92 5.24
C ARG A 42 11.30 -18.79 5.30
N GLY A 43 12.49 -18.20 5.18
CA GLY A 43 13.75 -18.91 5.35
C GLY A 43 13.91 -19.55 6.73
N LYS A 44 13.56 -18.79 7.80
CA LYS A 44 13.53 -19.32 9.18
C LYS A 44 12.54 -20.47 9.37
N GLN A 45 11.52 -20.58 8.52
CA GLN A 45 10.55 -21.67 8.50
C GLN A 45 10.95 -22.84 7.59
N GLY A 46 12.18 -22.85 7.06
CA GLY A 46 12.70 -23.89 6.19
C GLY A 46 12.33 -23.77 4.71
N ALA A 47 11.67 -22.68 4.29
CA ALA A 47 11.46 -22.40 2.87
C ALA A 47 12.71 -21.78 2.25
N LEU A 48 12.83 -21.87 0.92
CA LEU A 48 13.92 -21.26 0.15
C LEU A 48 13.35 -20.26 -0.87
N PRO A 49 12.75 -19.14 -0.41
CA PRO A 49 12.26 -18.12 -1.32
C PRO A 49 13.45 -17.45 -2.04
N PRO A 50 13.31 -17.11 -3.33
CA PRO A 50 14.35 -16.37 -4.02
C PRO A 50 14.52 -14.97 -3.39
N PRO A 51 15.76 -14.44 -3.25
CA PRO A 51 16.06 -13.26 -2.44
C PRO A 51 15.90 -11.94 -3.23
N PHE A 52 14.82 -11.76 -3.98
CA PHE A 52 14.64 -10.56 -4.81
C PHE A 52 13.65 -9.54 -4.23
N GLY A 53 12.78 -9.95 -3.32
CA GLY A 53 11.65 -9.09 -2.89
C GLY A 53 12.09 -7.88 -2.09
N MET A 54 13.00 -8.05 -1.13
CA MET A 54 13.52 -6.92 -0.33
C MET A 54 14.25 -5.89 -1.20
N PRO A 55 15.23 -6.26 -2.06
CA PRO A 55 15.86 -5.31 -2.98
C PRO A 55 14.87 -4.63 -3.92
N GLN A 56 13.92 -5.38 -4.48
CA GLN A 56 12.89 -4.83 -5.36
C GLN A 56 11.99 -3.81 -4.66
N ILE A 57 11.59 -4.07 -3.41
CA ILE A 57 10.80 -3.14 -2.59
C ILE A 57 11.57 -1.83 -2.39
N GLU A 58 12.82 -1.91 -1.96
CA GLU A 58 13.67 -0.75 -1.72
C GLU A 58 13.89 0.07 -3.00
N GLU A 59 14.29 -0.57 -4.10
CA GLU A 59 14.48 0.08 -5.39
C GLU A 59 13.18 0.75 -5.89
N THR A 60 12.05 0.08 -5.74
CA THR A 60 10.75 0.61 -6.19
C THR A 60 10.33 1.83 -5.37
N LEU A 61 10.53 1.81 -4.03
CA LEU A 61 10.23 2.95 -3.17
C LEU A 61 11.13 4.14 -3.48
N LEU A 62 12.44 3.93 -3.63
CA LEU A 62 13.38 5.00 -4.01
C LEU A 62 13.02 5.60 -5.38
N GLY A 63 12.66 4.75 -6.34
CA GLY A 63 12.19 5.21 -7.65
C GLY A 63 10.91 6.05 -7.58
N LEU A 64 9.94 5.64 -6.75
CA LEU A 64 8.71 6.42 -6.51
C LEU A 64 9.01 7.79 -5.89
N LEU A 65 9.91 7.83 -4.89
CA LEU A 65 10.31 9.08 -4.25
C LEU A 65 11.05 10.02 -5.22
N ALA A 66 11.91 9.48 -6.07
CA ALA A 66 12.64 10.25 -7.08
C ALA A 66 11.73 10.81 -8.19
N ASP A 67 10.73 10.04 -8.62
CA ASP A 67 9.83 10.44 -9.70
C ASP A 67 8.76 11.44 -9.26
N HIS A 68 8.21 11.29 -8.03
CA HIS A 68 7.07 12.09 -7.56
C HIS A 68 7.43 13.18 -6.56
N LEU A 69 8.64 13.14 -5.97
CA LEU A 69 9.15 14.13 -5.00
C LEU A 69 8.11 14.52 -3.92
N PRO A 70 7.49 13.53 -3.24
CA PRO A 70 6.46 13.83 -2.26
C PRO A 70 7.06 14.56 -1.03
N ARG A 71 6.25 15.36 -0.35
CA ARG A 71 6.59 15.93 0.96
C ARG A 71 6.47 14.90 2.07
N ARG A 72 5.60 13.90 1.87
CA ARG A 72 5.28 12.85 2.86
C ARG A 72 5.12 11.51 2.20
N LEU A 73 5.80 10.50 2.75
CA LEU A 73 5.59 9.09 2.44
C LEU A 73 4.72 8.48 3.54
N ILE A 74 3.55 7.96 3.19
CA ILE A 74 2.62 7.31 4.11
C ILE A 74 2.67 5.80 3.87
N LEU A 75 3.20 5.06 4.85
CA LEU A 75 3.26 3.60 4.85
C LEU A 75 2.04 3.08 5.60
N VAL A 76 1.06 2.53 4.87
CA VAL A 76 -0.29 2.20 5.38
C VAL A 76 -0.32 0.80 5.98
N GLY A 77 0.53 0.57 6.99
CA GLY A 77 0.59 -0.66 7.79
C GLY A 77 1.23 -1.85 7.10
N ASP A 78 1.48 -2.88 7.90
CA ASP A 78 2.17 -4.11 7.53
C ASP A 78 3.49 -3.83 6.78
N ILE A 79 4.29 -2.94 7.39
CA ILE A 79 5.57 -2.50 6.84
C ILE A 79 6.58 -3.66 6.93
N MET A 80 6.65 -4.33 8.10
CA MET A 80 7.46 -5.53 8.28
C MET A 80 6.64 -6.82 8.15
N ASP A 81 7.29 -7.91 7.76
CA ASP A 81 6.64 -9.23 7.70
C ASP A 81 6.89 -10.06 8.96
N GLY A 82 6.21 -9.72 10.06
CA GLY A 82 6.22 -10.49 11.30
C GLY A 82 7.55 -10.48 12.05
N SER A 83 7.88 -11.55 12.77
CA SER A 83 9.05 -11.61 13.64
C SER A 83 10.36 -11.85 12.86
N GLY A 84 11.40 -11.11 13.20
CA GLY A 84 12.77 -11.36 12.72
C GLY A 84 13.20 -10.54 11.51
N SER A 85 12.47 -9.48 11.15
CA SER A 85 12.86 -8.53 10.11
C SER A 85 12.87 -7.07 10.61
N ALA A 86 12.87 -6.84 11.93
CA ALA A 86 12.83 -5.48 12.47
C ALA A 86 14.09 -4.67 12.15
N ALA A 87 15.26 -5.28 12.21
CA ALA A 87 16.52 -4.61 11.90
C ALA A 87 16.60 -4.22 10.42
N GLU A 88 16.22 -5.12 9.54
CA GLU A 88 16.19 -4.89 8.10
C GLU A 88 15.15 -3.84 7.72
N THR A 89 13.97 -3.86 8.37
CA THR A 89 12.94 -2.85 8.15
C THR A 89 13.38 -1.47 8.63
N LEU A 90 14.09 -1.39 9.77
CA LEU A 90 14.70 -0.14 10.24
C LEU A 90 15.76 0.38 9.25
N ALA A 91 16.57 -0.52 8.69
CA ALA A 91 17.54 -0.16 7.66
C ALA A 91 16.85 0.41 6.40
N LEU A 92 15.76 -0.22 5.95
CA LEU A 92 14.93 0.32 4.85
C LEU A 92 14.44 1.74 5.17
N LEU A 93 13.82 1.95 6.33
CA LEU A 93 13.30 3.26 6.73
C LEU A 93 14.42 4.31 6.80
N ALA A 94 15.60 3.94 7.31
CA ALA A 94 16.78 4.81 7.33
C ALA A 94 17.29 5.14 5.92
N THR A 95 17.24 4.20 4.98
CA THR A 95 17.56 4.43 3.57
C THR A 95 16.58 5.40 2.90
N LEU A 96 15.30 5.31 3.22
CA LEU A 96 14.26 6.16 2.61
C LEU A 96 14.25 7.59 3.19
N GLN A 97 14.58 7.76 4.48
CA GLN A 97 14.47 9.04 5.19
C GLN A 97 15.18 10.23 4.51
N PRO A 98 16.38 10.10 3.90
CA PRO A 98 17.02 11.22 3.20
C PRO A 98 16.30 11.67 1.91
N HIS A 99 15.39 10.86 1.38
CA HIS A 99 14.73 11.08 0.09
C HIS A 99 13.32 11.70 0.22
N VAL A 100 12.82 11.87 1.44
CA VAL A 100 11.50 12.46 1.69
C VAL A 100 11.50 13.23 3.02
N PRO A 101 10.91 14.43 3.10
CA PRO A 101 10.89 15.24 4.31
C PRO A 101 10.26 14.52 5.53
N GLU A 102 9.22 13.72 5.29
CA GLU A 102 8.50 13.03 6.36
C GLU A 102 8.09 11.62 5.95
N ILE A 103 8.30 10.64 6.86
CA ILE A 103 7.77 9.28 6.74
C ILE A 103 6.75 9.07 7.86
N VAL A 104 5.51 8.76 7.49
CA VAL A 104 4.43 8.37 8.41
C VAL A 104 4.26 6.87 8.33
N CYS A 105 4.48 6.17 9.45
CA CYS A 105 4.27 4.74 9.59
C CYS A 105 2.95 4.48 10.32
N ILE A 106 1.96 3.89 9.65
CA ILE A 106 0.71 3.45 10.25
C ILE A 106 0.88 2.01 10.74
N ILE A 107 0.34 1.67 11.91
CA ILE A 107 0.45 0.33 12.49
C ILE A 107 -0.40 -0.66 11.69
N GLY A 108 0.23 -1.73 11.20
CA GLY A 108 -0.43 -2.95 10.73
C GLY A 108 -0.39 -4.08 11.77
N ASN A 109 -1.12 -5.15 11.53
CA ASN A 109 -1.16 -6.29 12.44
C ASN A 109 0.13 -7.17 12.38
N HIS A 110 0.94 -7.02 11.35
CA HIS A 110 2.26 -7.66 11.24
C HIS A 110 3.39 -6.84 11.88
N ASP A 111 3.20 -5.54 12.14
CA ASP A 111 4.22 -4.65 12.70
C ASP A 111 4.46 -4.92 14.18
N ARG A 112 5.55 -5.61 14.48
CA ARG A 112 5.85 -6.08 15.83
C ARG A 112 6.41 -4.98 16.72
N VAL A 113 6.26 -5.17 18.03
CA VAL A 113 6.73 -4.25 19.07
C VAL A 113 8.23 -3.92 18.92
N ALA A 114 9.05 -4.86 18.44
CA ALA A 114 10.48 -4.66 18.23
C ALA A 114 10.78 -3.51 17.23
N LEU A 115 10.00 -3.37 16.18
CA LEU A 115 10.09 -2.26 15.23
C LEU A 115 9.51 -0.98 15.82
N ARG A 116 8.29 -1.04 16.38
CA ARG A 116 7.55 0.11 16.93
C ARG A 116 8.23 0.80 18.12
N LYS A 117 9.13 0.12 18.82
CA LYS A 117 9.95 0.72 19.89
C LYS A 117 11.11 1.58 19.36
N GLN A 118 11.49 1.40 18.11
CA GLN A 118 12.68 2.03 17.52
C GLN A 118 12.32 3.05 16.43
N TRP A 119 11.07 3.04 15.93
CA TRP A 119 10.57 3.99 14.96
C TRP A 119 9.16 4.44 15.36
N PRO A 120 8.78 5.72 15.14
CA PRO A 120 7.45 6.23 15.49
C PRO A 120 6.37 5.62 14.58
N PHE A 121 5.29 5.15 15.20
CA PHE A 121 4.10 4.63 14.53
C PHE A 121 2.85 5.33 15.05
N VAL A 122 1.85 5.48 14.19
CA VAL A 122 0.52 5.98 14.52
C VAL A 122 -0.55 4.96 14.15
N GLU A 123 -1.70 4.98 14.82
CA GLU A 123 -2.83 4.11 14.45
C GLU A 123 -3.57 4.64 13.21
N THR A 124 -3.66 5.96 13.10
CA THR A 124 -4.30 6.66 11.98
C THR A 124 -3.51 7.91 11.62
N HIS A 125 -3.64 8.35 10.38
CA HIS A 125 -3.11 9.64 9.91
C HIS A 125 -4.18 10.37 9.11
N ARG A 126 -4.15 11.71 9.11
CA ARG A 126 -5.09 12.54 8.34
C ARG A 126 -4.37 13.51 7.44
N GLU A 127 -4.87 13.63 6.24
CA GLU A 127 -4.65 14.72 5.29
C GLU A 127 -5.98 15.41 5.00
N ASP A 128 -5.99 16.54 4.32
CA ASP A 128 -7.25 17.22 4.00
C ASP A 128 -8.17 16.34 3.16
N GLY A 129 -9.30 15.96 3.72
CA GLY A 129 -10.28 15.06 3.10
C GLY A 129 -9.97 13.57 3.17
N TYR A 130 -8.81 13.16 3.72
CA TYR A 130 -8.36 11.77 3.73
C TYR A 130 -8.03 11.29 5.14
N LEU A 131 -8.55 10.11 5.50
CA LEU A 131 -8.20 9.36 6.70
C LEU A 131 -7.44 8.10 6.28
N PHE A 132 -6.29 7.85 6.86
CA PHE A 132 -5.47 6.65 6.61
C PHE A 132 -5.47 5.75 7.84
N SER A 133 -5.70 4.46 7.63
CA SER A 133 -5.46 3.41 8.63
C SER A 133 -5.13 2.10 7.92
N HIS A 134 -4.52 1.14 8.63
CA HIS A 134 -4.19 -0.14 7.97
C HIS A 134 -5.44 -0.91 7.49
N GLY A 135 -6.52 -0.94 8.27
CA GLY A 135 -7.75 -1.62 7.88
C GLY A 135 -8.14 -2.80 8.77
N HIS A 136 -7.22 -3.44 9.50
CA HIS A 136 -7.51 -4.56 10.41
C HIS A 136 -8.49 -4.18 11.55
N GLN A 137 -8.61 -2.89 11.88
CA GLN A 137 -9.56 -2.34 12.84
C GLN A 137 -10.55 -1.36 12.18
N PHE A 138 -10.88 -1.57 10.92
CA PHE A 138 -11.67 -0.64 10.11
C PHE A 138 -12.92 -0.12 10.81
N LYS A 139 -13.73 -1.00 11.44
CA LYS A 139 -14.97 -0.60 12.12
C LYS A 139 -14.74 0.38 13.29
N ALA A 140 -13.67 0.18 14.07
CA ALA A 140 -13.34 1.04 15.19
C ALA A 140 -12.84 2.41 14.73
N VAL A 141 -12.02 2.45 13.68
CA VAL A 141 -11.52 3.69 13.08
C VAL A 141 -12.66 4.46 12.39
N GLU A 142 -13.57 3.76 11.70
CA GLU A 142 -14.73 4.38 11.06
C GLU A 142 -15.66 5.10 12.04
N GLN A 143 -15.74 4.62 13.28
CA GLN A 143 -16.50 5.32 14.35
C GLN A 143 -15.85 6.63 14.81
N GLN A 144 -14.54 6.80 14.58
CA GLN A 144 -13.79 8.01 14.92
C GLN A 144 -13.67 9.00 13.73
N ARG A 145 -14.27 8.65 12.59
CA ARG A 145 -14.27 9.47 11.40
C ARG A 145 -15.07 10.75 11.61
N THR A 146 -14.59 11.84 11.05
CA THR A 146 -15.26 13.14 11.01
C THR A 146 -15.92 13.39 9.64
N GLU A 147 -16.77 14.41 9.52
CA GLU A 147 -17.35 14.82 8.23
C GLU A 147 -16.30 15.34 7.24
N ALA A 148 -15.17 15.80 7.73
CA ALA A 148 -14.05 16.23 6.90
C ALA A 148 -13.36 15.05 6.19
N ASP A 149 -13.41 13.85 6.75
CA ASP A 149 -12.79 12.64 6.22
C ASP A 149 -13.66 12.06 5.07
N ARG A 150 -13.51 12.54 3.86
CA ARG A 150 -14.30 12.11 2.68
C ARG A 150 -13.86 10.77 2.10
N VAL A 151 -12.58 10.43 2.26
CA VAL A 151 -11.98 9.20 1.78
C VAL A 151 -11.24 8.51 2.91
N HIS A 152 -11.54 7.23 3.15
CA HIS A 152 -10.79 6.39 4.07
C HIS A 152 -9.88 5.44 3.29
N ILE A 153 -8.57 5.66 3.35
CA ILE A 153 -7.56 4.87 2.63
C ILE A 153 -7.04 3.76 3.53
N ASN A 154 -7.10 2.51 3.03
CA ASN A 154 -6.70 1.31 3.77
C ASN A 154 -5.80 0.38 2.95
N GLY A 155 -4.96 -0.41 3.65
CA GLY A 155 -4.33 -1.65 3.18
C GLY A 155 -5.11 -2.89 3.61
N HIS A 156 -4.39 -3.93 4.04
CA HIS A 156 -4.85 -5.16 4.70
C HIS A 156 -5.59 -6.17 3.82
N GLU A 157 -6.51 -5.74 2.98
CA GLU A 157 -7.37 -6.62 2.17
C GLU A 157 -6.63 -7.23 0.97
N HIS A 158 -5.51 -6.63 0.58
CA HIS A 158 -4.72 -6.99 -0.60
C HIS A 158 -5.59 -7.25 -1.84
N PRO A 159 -6.39 -6.28 -2.30
CA PRO A 159 -7.32 -6.50 -3.40
C PRO A 159 -6.59 -6.83 -4.71
N ALA A 160 -7.14 -7.79 -5.45
CA ALA A 160 -6.63 -8.21 -6.75
C ALA A 160 -7.77 -8.59 -7.69
N VAL A 161 -7.53 -8.44 -8.98
CA VAL A 161 -8.42 -8.95 -10.03
C VAL A 161 -7.86 -10.27 -10.55
N ARG A 162 -8.76 -11.25 -10.77
CA ARG A 162 -8.40 -12.54 -11.32
C ARG A 162 -8.68 -12.56 -12.82
N PHE A 163 -7.67 -12.91 -13.60
CA PHE A 163 -7.78 -13.16 -15.03
C PHE A 163 -7.62 -14.65 -15.33
N SER A 164 -8.30 -15.13 -16.37
CA SER A 164 -8.17 -16.49 -16.88
C SER A 164 -8.16 -16.42 -18.40
N ASP A 165 -7.30 -17.24 -19.02
CA ASP A 165 -7.25 -17.41 -20.47
C ASP A 165 -8.26 -18.43 -21.00
N GLY A 166 -9.07 -19.04 -20.11
CA GLY A 166 -10.00 -20.12 -20.47
C GLY A 166 -9.33 -21.47 -20.70
N ALA A 167 -8.01 -21.53 -20.84
CA ALA A 167 -7.22 -22.73 -21.11
C ALA A 167 -6.51 -23.30 -19.86
N GLY A 168 -6.79 -22.72 -18.68
CA GLY A 168 -6.26 -23.20 -17.39
C GLY A 168 -5.32 -22.22 -16.69
N LEU A 169 -4.75 -21.24 -17.38
CA LEU A 169 -3.95 -20.21 -16.73
C LEU A 169 -4.87 -19.28 -15.92
N ARG A 170 -4.49 -19.05 -14.68
CA ARG A 170 -5.17 -18.09 -13.78
C ARG A 170 -4.13 -17.21 -13.12
N VAL A 171 -4.22 -15.92 -13.38
CA VAL A 171 -3.37 -14.88 -12.77
C VAL A 171 -4.20 -13.97 -11.90
N LYS A 172 -3.61 -13.51 -10.79
CA LYS A 172 -4.14 -12.43 -9.97
C LYS A 172 -3.23 -11.23 -10.15
N VAL A 173 -3.81 -10.07 -10.42
CA VAL A 173 -3.08 -8.81 -10.57
C VAL A 173 -3.59 -7.87 -9.50
N PRO A 174 -2.71 -7.25 -8.69
CA PRO A 174 -3.10 -6.30 -7.66
C PRO A 174 -3.93 -5.16 -8.23
N ALA A 175 -4.89 -4.69 -7.45
CA ALA A 175 -5.77 -3.62 -7.87
C ALA A 175 -6.06 -2.64 -6.73
N LEU A 176 -6.18 -1.35 -7.05
CA LEU A 176 -6.85 -0.39 -6.19
C LEU A 176 -8.35 -0.62 -6.32
N VAL A 177 -9.07 -0.68 -5.19
CA VAL A 177 -10.53 -0.75 -5.16
C VAL A 177 -11.06 0.49 -4.48
N ARG A 178 -12.03 1.16 -5.12
CA ARG A 178 -12.82 2.23 -4.51
C ARG A 178 -14.22 1.71 -4.26
N GLU A 179 -14.71 1.87 -3.04
CA GLU A 179 -16.07 1.50 -2.66
C GLU A 179 -16.75 2.64 -1.90
N ARG A 180 -18.08 2.69 -1.98
CA ARG A 180 -18.90 3.64 -1.24
C ARG A 180 -19.23 3.07 0.13
N ILE A 181 -18.91 3.82 1.18
CA ILE A 181 -19.28 3.44 2.55
C ILE A 181 -20.63 4.08 2.92
N ARG A 182 -20.79 5.36 2.55
CA ARG A 182 -21.97 6.20 2.80
C ARG A 182 -22.10 7.21 1.66
N ASP A 183 -23.20 7.96 1.60
CA ASP A 183 -23.51 8.88 0.50
C ASP A 183 -22.39 9.84 0.12
N SER A 184 -21.60 10.30 1.09
CA SER A 184 -20.49 11.28 0.90
C SER A 184 -19.11 10.74 1.24
N CYS A 185 -18.95 9.42 1.49
CA CYS A 185 -17.68 8.84 1.89
C CYS A 185 -17.32 7.61 1.09
N GLU A 186 -16.09 7.57 0.62
CA GLU A 186 -15.49 6.42 -0.05
C GLU A 186 -14.47 5.71 0.85
N ARG A 187 -14.29 4.44 0.60
CA ARG A 187 -13.15 3.65 1.07
C ARG A 187 -12.27 3.28 -0.13
N TRP A 188 -10.99 3.52 -0.01
CA TRP A 188 -10.01 3.12 -1.00
C TRP A 188 -9.11 2.04 -0.42
N LEU A 189 -9.16 0.87 -1.03
CA LEU A 189 -8.33 -0.27 -0.66
C LEU A 189 -7.10 -0.29 -1.57
N LEU A 190 -5.94 -0.05 -0.98
CA LEU A 190 -4.68 -0.03 -1.71
C LEU A 190 -4.28 -1.45 -2.13
N PRO A 191 -3.68 -1.62 -3.32
CA PRO A 191 -3.03 -2.87 -3.67
C PRO A 191 -1.84 -3.12 -2.75
N ALA A 192 -1.61 -4.37 -2.34
CA ALA A 192 -0.43 -4.70 -1.56
C ALA A 192 0.85 -4.39 -2.35
N PHE A 193 1.77 -3.66 -1.72
CA PHE A 193 3.03 -3.24 -2.33
C PHE A 193 4.00 -4.42 -2.50
N SER A 194 3.98 -5.35 -1.57
CA SER A 194 4.84 -6.53 -1.57
C SER A 194 4.71 -7.36 -2.86
N PRO A 195 5.82 -7.76 -3.50
CA PRO A 195 5.78 -8.71 -4.62
C PRO A 195 5.31 -10.11 -4.19
N TRP A 196 5.37 -10.41 -2.90
CA TRP A 196 4.95 -11.70 -2.32
C TRP A 196 3.46 -11.76 -1.99
N ALA A 197 2.78 -10.63 -1.91
CA ALA A 197 1.36 -10.56 -1.63
C ALA A 197 0.56 -10.77 -2.91
N ALA A 198 0.18 -12.03 -3.16
CA ALA A 198 -0.60 -12.39 -4.36
C ALA A 198 -2.01 -11.77 -4.39
N GLY A 199 -2.47 -11.23 -3.28
CA GLY A 199 -3.79 -10.64 -3.15
C GLY A 199 -4.95 -11.62 -3.27
N SER A 200 -6.16 -11.11 -3.10
CA SER A 200 -7.41 -11.87 -3.22
C SER A 200 -8.44 -11.09 -4.03
N PRO A 201 -9.29 -11.76 -4.82
CA PRO A 201 -10.41 -11.11 -5.48
C PRO A 201 -11.31 -10.46 -4.44
N TYR A 202 -11.34 -9.13 -4.43
CA TYR A 202 -12.20 -8.38 -3.53
C TYR A 202 -13.62 -8.32 -4.12
N LYS A 203 -14.62 -8.54 -3.29
CA LYS A 203 -16.03 -8.52 -3.68
C LYS A 203 -16.82 -7.69 -2.69
N SER A 204 -17.51 -6.69 -3.17
CA SER A 204 -18.43 -5.87 -2.41
C SER A 204 -19.53 -5.35 -3.35
N PRO A 205 -20.80 -5.27 -2.92
CA PRO A 205 -21.84 -4.65 -3.72
C PRO A 205 -21.69 -3.12 -3.82
N HIS A 206 -20.75 -2.55 -3.08
CA HIS A 206 -20.53 -1.10 -3.00
C HIS A 206 -19.32 -0.63 -3.81
N ILE A 207 -18.71 -1.52 -4.60
CA ILE A 207 -17.57 -1.15 -5.45
C ILE A 207 -18.02 -0.11 -6.48
N ILE A 208 -17.29 1.00 -6.55
CA ILE A 208 -17.46 2.06 -7.54
C ILE A 208 -16.50 1.79 -8.70
N GLU A 209 -15.24 1.46 -8.39
CA GLU A 209 -14.17 1.28 -9.38
C GLU A 209 -13.14 0.27 -8.88
N GLN A 210 -12.56 -0.45 -9.84
CA GLN A 210 -11.35 -1.26 -9.65
C GLN A 210 -10.31 -0.87 -10.69
N TRP A 211 -9.10 -0.54 -10.21
CA TRP A 211 -7.98 -0.15 -11.06
C TRP A 211 -6.87 -1.18 -10.95
N VAL A 212 -6.65 -1.92 -12.00
CA VAL A 212 -5.61 -2.97 -12.04
C VAL A 212 -4.25 -2.33 -12.21
N CYS A 213 -3.30 -2.72 -11.34
CA CYS A 213 -1.94 -2.18 -11.28
C CYS A 213 -0.94 -3.22 -11.77
N ALA A 214 -0.45 -3.06 -12.99
CA ALA A 214 0.73 -3.76 -13.49
C ALA A 214 1.86 -2.75 -13.73
N PRO A 215 3.14 -3.13 -13.59
CA PRO A 215 4.27 -2.18 -13.68
C PRO A 215 4.31 -1.34 -14.94
N GLN A 216 3.81 -1.88 -16.05
CA GLN A 216 3.82 -1.23 -17.35
C GLN A 216 2.42 -0.83 -17.85
N ARG A 217 1.38 -1.05 -17.04
CA ARG A 217 0.01 -0.76 -17.45
C ARG A 217 -0.93 -0.60 -16.26
N ILE A 218 -1.75 0.43 -16.31
CA ILE A 218 -2.89 0.62 -15.40
C ILE A 218 -4.15 0.68 -16.24
N TRP A 219 -5.21 0.03 -15.79
CA TRP A 219 -6.52 0.12 -16.44
C TRP A 219 -7.65 -0.11 -15.47
N ARG A 220 -8.79 0.50 -15.76
CA ARG A 220 -10.03 0.26 -15.02
C ARG A 220 -10.59 -1.11 -15.41
N HIS A 221 -10.90 -1.92 -14.42
CA HIS A 221 -11.58 -3.20 -14.59
C HIS A 221 -13.09 -2.96 -14.55
N GLU A 222 -13.80 -3.48 -15.55
CA GLU A 222 -15.26 -3.41 -15.69
C GLU A 222 -15.94 -4.56 -14.98
#